data_8dc9fd2a7c0979c3e4dea481ca61289d
#
_entry.id   8dc9fd2a7c0979c3e4dea481ca61289d
#
_cell.length_a   1.000
_cell.length_b   1.000
_cell.length_c   1.000
_cell.angle_alpha   90.00
_cell.angle_beta   90.00
_cell.angle_gamma   90.00
#
_symmetry.space_group_name_H-M   'P 1'
#
loop_
_entity.id
_entity.type
_entity.pdbx_description
1 polymer ?
#
loop_
_entity_poly.entity_id
_entity_poly.type
_entity_poly.pdbx_seq_one_letter_code
_entity_poly.pdbx_strand_id
1 'polypeptide(L)'
;FISLMKVLPVPMRFAKPGARLLALIKPQFEAGREDVGKGGVVRDEAVRERVCRDVAAWLDGQGWAVQGLTTSPITGPEGNVEFLIAAQRAS
;
A
#
# COMPACT_ATOMS: atom_id res chain seq x y z
N PHE A 1 -12.99 3.81 -3.05
CA PHE A 1 -11.64 3.65 -3.64
C PHE A 1 -10.73 4.72 -3.09
N ILE A 2 -10.11 4.42 -1.96
CA ILE A 2 -9.35 5.42 -1.20
C ILE A 2 -7.94 4.91 -0.98
N SER A 3 -6.95 5.77 -1.26
CA SER A 3 -5.55 5.50 -1.02
C SER A 3 -5.30 5.19 0.46
N LEU A 4 -4.36 4.29 0.74
CA LEU A 4 -3.92 4.00 2.11
C LEU A 4 -3.45 5.25 2.84
N MET A 5 -2.84 6.18 2.12
CA MET A 5 -2.34 7.43 2.69
C MET A 5 -3.47 8.32 3.24
N LYS A 6 -4.71 8.06 2.83
CA LYS A 6 -5.89 8.78 3.34
C LYS A 6 -6.61 8.01 4.44
N VAL A 7 -6.58 6.67 4.38
CA VAL A 7 -7.32 5.81 5.30
C VAL A 7 -6.55 5.54 6.59
N LEU A 8 -5.25 5.30 6.49
CA LEU A 8 -4.43 4.86 7.61
C LEU A 8 -4.14 5.92 8.69
N PRO A 9 -4.05 7.23 8.37
CA PRO A 9 -3.66 8.20 9.41
C PRO A 9 -4.53 8.17 10.67
N VAL A 10 -5.84 7.93 10.55
CA VAL A 10 -6.73 7.92 11.71
C VAL A 10 -6.42 6.74 12.64
N PRO A 11 -6.47 5.47 12.19
CA PRO A 11 -6.13 4.35 13.07
C PRO A 11 -4.68 4.40 13.55
N MET A 12 -3.76 4.91 12.74
CA MET A 12 -2.35 4.99 13.12
C MET A 12 -2.12 5.93 14.31
N ARG A 13 -2.93 6.97 14.45
CA ARG A 13 -2.81 7.91 15.58
C ARG A 13 -3.09 7.25 16.93
N PHE A 14 -3.89 6.19 16.93
CA PHE A 14 -4.26 5.48 18.15
C PHE A 14 -3.34 4.29 18.43
N ALA A 15 -2.40 4.01 17.55
CA ALA A 15 -1.49 2.88 17.72
C ALA A 15 -0.43 3.20 18.76
N LYS A 16 -0.13 2.23 19.62
CA LYS A 16 0.91 2.35 20.62
C LYS A 16 2.29 2.14 19.99
N PRO A 17 3.37 2.66 20.63
CA PRO A 17 4.72 2.30 20.21
C PRO A 17 4.88 0.78 20.13
N GLY A 18 5.53 0.29 19.07
CA GLY A 18 5.70 -1.14 18.85
C GLY A 18 4.51 -1.84 18.20
N ALA A 19 3.39 -1.14 17.98
CA ALA A 19 2.23 -1.71 17.31
C ALA A 19 2.59 -2.17 15.89
N ARG A 20 1.92 -3.22 15.42
CA ARG A 20 2.13 -3.76 14.09
C ARG A 20 0.98 -3.41 13.17
N LEU A 21 1.31 -3.22 11.89
CA LEU A 21 0.36 -2.92 10.84
C LEU A 21 0.52 -3.95 9.72
N LEU A 22 -0.59 -4.46 9.24
CA LEU A 22 -0.62 -5.25 8.02
C LEU A 22 -1.65 -4.60 7.10
N ALA A 23 -1.26 -4.22 5.91
CA ALA A 23 -2.14 -3.55 4.97
C ALA A 23 -2.01 -4.14 3.57
N LEU A 24 -3.06 -4.00 2.79
CA LEU A 24 -3.10 -4.44 1.40
C LEU A 24 -2.92 -3.23 0.49
N ILE A 25 -1.88 -3.26 -0.32
CA ILE A 25 -1.62 -2.22 -1.32
C ILE A 25 -2.35 -2.60 -2.60
N LYS A 26 -3.21 -1.72 -3.06
CA LYS A 26 -3.96 -1.89 -4.30
C LYS A 26 -3.50 -0.83 -5.30
N PRO A 27 -2.61 -1.18 -6.24
CA PRO A 27 -2.08 -0.20 -7.18
C PRO A 27 -3.15 0.58 -7.94
N GLN A 28 -4.28 -0.06 -8.23
CA GLN A 28 -5.39 0.59 -8.91
C GLN A 28 -6.01 1.74 -8.10
N PHE A 29 -5.79 1.77 -6.78
CA PHE A 29 -6.27 2.84 -5.91
C PHE A 29 -5.19 3.87 -5.58
N GLU A 30 -3.91 3.49 -5.77
CA GLU A 30 -2.77 4.34 -5.44
C GLU A 30 -2.22 5.08 -6.66
N ALA A 31 -2.33 4.48 -7.84
CA ALA A 31 -1.79 5.06 -9.07
C ALA A 31 -2.66 6.21 -9.60
N GLY A 32 -2.06 7.12 -10.35
CA GLY A 32 -2.80 8.18 -11.03
C GLY A 32 -3.67 7.61 -12.15
N ARG A 33 -4.63 8.39 -12.61
CA ARG A 33 -5.58 7.97 -13.66
C ARG A 33 -4.90 7.48 -14.93
N GLU A 34 -3.83 8.15 -15.32
CA GLU A 34 -3.09 7.83 -16.54
C GLU A 34 -2.42 6.47 -16.48
N ASP A 35 -2.20 5.94 -15.28
CA ASP A 35 -1.53 4.66 -15.07
C ASP A 35 -2.51 3.52 -14.85
N VAL A 36 -3.80 3.82 -14.74
CA VAL A 36 -4.84 2.80 -14.59
C VAL A 36 -5.47 2.55 -15.96
N GLY A 37 -5.31 1.34 -16.45
CA GLY A 37 -5.80 0.96 -17.75
C GLY A 37 -7.30 0.70 -17.80
N LYS A 38 -7.74 0.27 -18.98
CA LYS A 38 -9.12 -0.09 -19.25
C LYS A 38 -9.61 -1.13 -18.23
N GLY A 39 -10.79 -0.93 -17.70
CA GLY A 39 -11.37 -1.84 -16.71
C GLY A 39 -10.85 -1.61 -15.29
N GLY A 40 -10.09 -0.55 -15.05
CA GLY A 40 -9.57 -0.24 -13.72
C GLY A 40 -8.38 -1.10 -13.32
N VAL A 41 -7.58 -1.57 -14.30
CA VAL A 41 -6.47 -2.48 -14.05
C VAL A 41 -5.13 -1.79 -14.28
N VAL A 42 -4.23 -1.90 -13.32
CA VAL A 42 -2.83 -1.48 -13.47
C VAL A 42 -2.03 -2.68 -13.99
N ARG A 43 -1.60 -2.58 -15.24
CA ARG A 43 -0.88 -3.68 -15.90
C ARG A 43 0.63 -3.48 -15.95
N ASP A 44 1.10 -2.25 -15.81
CA ASP A 44 2.51 -1.92 -15.89
C ASP A 44 3.22 -2.27 -14.58
N GLU A 45 4.17 -3.18 -14.65
CA GLU A 45 4.94 -3.61 -13.48
C GLU A 45 5.74 -2.45 -12.86
N ALA A 46 6.24 -1.53 -13.67
CA ALA A 46 6.97 -0.37 -13.18
C ALA A 46 6.06 0.54 -12.34
N VAL A 47 4.79 0.66 -12.72
CA VAL A 47 3.81 1.42 -11.95
C VAL A 47 3.55 0.74 -10.60
N ARG A 48 3.40 -0.59 -10.60
CA ARG A 48 3.20 -1.35 -9.36
C ARG A 48 4.37 -1.17 -8.40
N GLU A 49 5.60 -1.25 -8.91
CA GLU A 49 6.80 -1.07 -8.09
C GLU A 49 6.87 0.34 -7.52
N ARG A 50 6.56 1.36 -8.32
CA ARG A 50 6.54 2.74 -7.87
C ARG A 50 5.52 2.94 -6.75
N VAL A 51 4.32 2.40 -6.90
CA VAL A 51 3.27 2.48 -5.89
C VAL A 51 3.75 1.86 -4.58
N CYS A 52 4.35 0.69 -4.63
CA CYS A 52 4.85 0.01 -3.43
C CYS A 52 5.94 0.83 -2.74
N ARG A 53 6.87 1.41 -3.52
CA ARG A 53 7.92 2.27 -2.96
C ARG A 53 7.34 3.52 -2.31
N ASP A 54 6.35 4.12 -2.94
CA ASP A 54 5.72 5.33 -2.42
C ASP A 54 5.00 5.06 -1.10
N VAL A 55 4.27 3.96 -1.00
CA VAL A 55 3.58 3.58 0.23
C VAL A 55 4.61 3.27 1.33
N ALA A 56 5.65 2.53 1.01
CA ALA A 56 6.69 2.20 1.98
C ALA A 56 7.40 3.46 2.50
N ALA A 57 7.75 4.37 1.61
CA ALA A 57 8.40 5.64 1.98
C ALA A 57 7.46 6.50 2.84
N TRP A 58 6.18 6.51 2.51
CA TRP A 58 5.20 7.26 3.29
C TRP A 58 5.07 6.70 4.72
N LEU A 59 5.00 5.38 4.86
CA LEU A 59 4.95 4.73 6.18
C LEU A 59 6.19 5.06 6.99
N ASP A 60 7.36 5.00 6.37
CA ASP A 60 8.61 5.33 7.04
C ASP A 60 8.59 6.77 7.55
N GLY A 61 8.09 7.70 6.74
CA GLY A 61 7.94 9.10 7.14
C GLY A 61 6.93 9.32 8.25
N GLN A 62 6.02 8.38 8.48
CA GLN A 62 5.04 8.43 9.55
C GLN A 62 5.53 7.74 10.83
N GLY A 63 6.77 7.29 10.87
CA GLY A 63 7.34 6.62 12.03
C GLY A 63 7.04 5.12 12.08
N TRP A 64 6.74 4.51 10.94
CA TRP A 64 6.48 3.08 10.83
C TRP A 64 7.59 2.42 10.03
N ALA A 65 8.30 1.50 10.66
CA ALA A 65 9.37 0.74 9.97
C ALA A 65 8.76 -0.39 9.16
N VAL A 66 8.98 -0.35 7.85
CA VAL A 66 8.50 -1.42 6.95
C VAL A 66 9.34 -2.66 7.20
N GLN A 67 8.69 -3.78 7.51
CA GLN A 67 9.36 -5.04 7.84
C GLN A 67 9.23 -6.07 6.73
N GLY A 68 8.25 -5.93 5.86
CA GLY A 68 8.09 -6.85 4.75
C GLY A 68 7.11 -6.31 3.72
N LEU A 69 7.34 -6.72 2.48
CA LEU A 69 6.47 -6.42 1.36
C LEU A 69 6.48 -7.64 0.45
N THR A 70 5.31 -8.16 0.14
CA THR A 70 5.19 -9.32 -0.73
C THR A 70 3.94 -9.22 -1.60
N THR A 71 3.97 -9.90 -2.75
CA THR A 71 2.79 -10.00 -3.60
C THR A 71 1.72 -10.82 -2.89
N SER A 72 0.48 -10.30 -2.90
CA SER A 72 -0.64 -11.05 -2.34
C SER A 72 -0.89 -12.32 -3.18
N PRO A 73 -1.14 -13.46 -2.53
CA PRO A 73 -1.47 -14.69 -3.26
C PRO A 73 -2.85 -14.62 -3.93
N ILE A 74 -3.65 -13.64 -3.55
CA ILE A 74 -5.00 -13.45 -4.12
C ILE A 74 -4.98 -12.18 -4.95
N THR A 75 -5.44 -12.27 -6.21
CA THR A 75 -5.57 -11.08 -7.05
C THR A 75 -6.84 -10.32 -6.71
N GLY A 76 -6.79 -9.01 -6.92
CA GLY A 76 -7.95 -8.15 -6.75
C GLY A 76 -8.89 -8.19 -7.94
N PRO A 77 -9.89 -7.27 -7.97
CA PRO A 77 -10.84 -7.19 -9.06
C PRO A 77 -10.16 -7.09 -10.43
N GLU A 78 -10.74 -7.74 -11.42
CA GLU A 78 -10.27 -7.73 -12.82
C GLU A 78 -8.83 -8.24 -12.97
N GLY A 79 -8.34 -9.03 -11.99
CA GLY A 79 -7.00 -9.58 -12.03
C GLY A 79 -5.91 -8.63 -11.58
N ASN A 80 -6.24 -7.53 -10.91
CA ASN A 80 -5.23 -6.62 -10.36
C ASN A 80 -4.30 -7.35 -9.40
N VAL A 81 -3.00 -7.17 -9.59
CA VAL A 81 -2.00 -7.66 -8.66
C VAL A 81 -1.94 -6.71 -7.47
N GLU A 82 -2.05 -7.29 -6.27
CA GLU A 82 -2.02 -6.53 -5.02
C GLU A 82 -0.86 -7.00 -4.15
N PHE A 83 -0.51 -6.21 -3.15
CA PHE A 83 0.65 -6.48 -2.31
C PHE A 83 0.29 -6.38 -0.84
N LEU A 84 0.98 -7.17 -0.01
CA LEU A 84 0.87 -7.09 1.44
C LEU A 84 2.09 -6.35 1.97
N ILE A 85 1.87 -5.35 2.81
CA ILE A 85 2.95 -4.63 3.47
C ILE A 85 2.78 -4.75 4.97
N ALA A 86 3.86 -5.09 5.65
CA ALA A 86 3.91 -5.18 7.11
C ALA A 86 4.84 -4.11 7.64
N ALA A 87 4.41 -3.43 8.70
CA ALA A 87 5.21 -2.39 9.32
C ALA A 87 5.02 -2.40 10.83
N GLN A 88 5.97 -1.83 11.56
CA GLN A 88 5.89 -1.71 13.00
C GLN A 88 6.17 -0.27 13.41
N ARG A 89 5.35 0.24 14.31
CA ARG A 89 5.52 1.60 14.80
C ARG A 89 6.81 1.72 15.62
N ALA A 90 7.59 2.74 15.34
CA ALA A 90 8.81 3.02 16.11
C ALA A 90 8.46 3.26 17.59
N SER A 91 9.28 2.73 18.45
CA SER A 91 9.12 2.87 19.90
C SER A 91 9.64 4.20 20.41
#